data_935131669bdceb6293d757f7edeb7002
#
_entry.id   935131669bdceb6293d757f7edeb7002
#
_cell.length_a   1.000
_cell.length_b   1.000
_cell.length_c   1.000
_cell.angle_alpha   90.00
_cell.angle_beta   90.00
_cell.angle_gamma   90.00
#
_symmetry.space_group_name_H-M   'P 1'
#
loop_
_entity.id
_entity.type
_entity.pdbx_description
1 polymer ?
#
loop_
_entity_poly.entity_id
_entity_poly.type
_entity_poly.pdbx_seq_one_letter_code
_entity_poly.pdbx_strand_id
1 'polypeptide(L)'
;KLIDVSLEGSIRERLEKEKIKYEPIKKMSIGEIKRVIKKYNPDIIHAHDFTASIICAVSAKKISVISHIHNNCPWLKKFCLKTLAYGMTCFKYKYMLGVSDSVFEEFIFGRFFAKKEKIVGNPIDTSKIKLLAENSKSFEKYDVTFLGRLSQEKNPLEFVNIIYKINKKMSVTAVMIGDGKLQEEVKTLIEKMHLQNIIILKGFMDNPYGILNNTKVVCMPSVWEGFGLVAVEALTLGKPVVASRVGGLPGIVNESCGRICDLSDEITDEIVSLLSDDLYYERKSLGAIERAKEMDNIEAYILGIKKIYVDLYIQR
;
A
#
# COMPACT_ATOMS: atom_id res chain seq x y z
N LYS A 1 -0.65 21.34 17.20
CA LYS A 1 -0.62 20.10 17.99
C LYS A 1 -1.33 19.00 17.22
N LEU A 2 -0.70 17.83 17.03
CA LEU A 2 -1.29 16.68 16.34
C LEU A 2 -2.12 15.85 17.32
N ILE A 3 -3.27 15.37 16.86
CA ILE A 3 -4.13 14.42 17.58
C ILE A 3 -4.53 13.36 16.57
N ASP A 4 -4.21 12.10 16.84
CA ASP A 4 -4.72 10.97 16.09
C ASP A 4 -6.12 10.60 16.56
N VAL A 5 -7.02 10.36 15.62
CA VAL A 5 -8.41 9.97 15.86
C VAL A 5 -8.74 8.75 15.02
N SER A 6 -8.72 7.59 15.64
CA SER A 6 -8.98 6.31 14.97
C SER A 6 -9.76 5.35 15.86
N LEU A 7 -10.13 4.20 15.30
CA LEU A 7 -10.75 3.12 16.09
C LEU A 7 -9.74 2.59 17.11
N GLU A 8 -10.25 2.17 18.28
CA GLU A 8 -9.43 1.51 19.28
C GLU A 8 -8.75 0.27 18.69
N GLY A 9 -7.43 0.15 18.89
CA GLY A 9 -6.65 -0.94 18.33
C GLY A 9 -5.17 -0.89 18.72
N SER A 10 -4.37 -1.77 18.11
CA SER A 10 -2.93 -1.93 18.36
C SER A 10 -2.08 -0.67 18.12
N ILE A 11 -2.62 0.31 17.41
CA ILE A 11 -1.91 1.59 17.15
C ILE A 11 -1.67 2.40 18.42
N ARG A 12 -2.47 2.19 19.50
CA ARG A 12 -2.36 2.93 20.77
C ARG A 12 -0.94 2.92 21.33
N GLU A 13 -0.35 1.74 21.51
CA GLU A 13 0.99 1.57 22.09
C GLU A 13 2.05 2.34 21.29
N ARG A 14 1.94 2.29 19.96
CA ARG A 14 2.85 3.01 19.07
C ARG A 14 2.69 4.52 19.20
N LEU A 15 1.47 5.04 19.24
CA LEU A 15 1.21 6.48 19.39
C LEU A 15 1.68 7.01 20.74
N GLU A 16 1.48 6.24 21.82
CA GLU A 16 1.96 6.56 23.16
C GLU A 16 3.49 6.62 23.20
N LYS A 17 4.17 5.63 22.60
CA LYS A 17 5.64 5.61 22.48
C LYS A 17 6.17 6.81 21.71
N GLU A 18 5.50 7.23 20.66
CA GLU A 18 5.84 8.42 19.85
C GLU A 18 5.32 9.74 20.47
N LYS A 19 4.70 9.68 21.66
CA LYS A 19 4.11 10.85 22.37
C LYS A 19 3.07 11.61 21.53
N ILE A 20 2.37 10.90 20.64
CA ILE A 20 1.26 11.44 19.85
C ILE A 20 -0.02 11.29 20.65
N LYS A 21 -0.77 12.40 20.77
CA LYS A 21 -2.05 12.36 21.46
C LYS A 21 -3.05 11.52 20.69
N TYR A 22 -3.63 10.54 21.34
CA TYR A 22 -4.61 9.62 20.76
C TYR A 22 -6.00 9.84 21.34
N GLU A 23 -6.99 9.93 20.49
CA GLU A 23 -8.43 9.98 20.85
C GLU A 23 -9.15 8.83 20.18
N PRO A 24 -9.39 7.72 20.88
CA PRO A 24 -10.11 6.58 20.32
C PRO A 24 -11.59 6.91 20.08
N ILE A 25 -12.12 6.38 18.98
CA ILE A 25 -13.55 6.40 18.66
C ILE A 25 -14.10 4.98 18.55
N LYS A 26 -15.37 4.80 18.94
CA LYS A 26 -16.02 3.48 18.87
C LYS A 26 -16.35 3.05 17.45
N LYS A 27 -16.69 4.01 16.60
CA LYS A 27 -16.96 3.80 15.17
C LYS A 27 -16.74 5.09 14.39
N MET A 28 -16.37 4.97 13.13
CA MET A 28 -16.30 6.11 12.22
C MET A 28 -17.73 6.60 11.91
N SER A 29 -18.18 7.67 12.58
CA SER A 29 -19.53 8.21 12.46
C SER A 29 -19.58 9.72 12.67
N ILE A 30 -20.60 10.37 12.11
CA ILE A 30 -20.81 11.82 12.25
C ILE A 30 -20.89 12.24 13.73
N GLY A 31 -21.55 11.44 14.58
CA GLY A 31 -21.68 11.73 16.01
C GLY A 31 -20.34 11.73 16.73
N GLU A 32 -19.50 10.71 16.52
CA GLU A 32 -18.18 10.61 17.13
C GLU A 32 -17.25 11.74 16.63
N ILE A 33 -17.23 12.03 15.34
CA ILE A 33 -16.40 13.11 14.80
C ILE A 33 -16.86 14.48 15.32
N LYS A 34 -18.17 14.75 15.43
CA LYS A 34 -18.66 15.98 16.06
C LYS A 34 -18.29 16.09 17.53
N ARG A 35 -18.30 14.96 18.29
CA ARG A 35 -17.82 14.91 19.68
C ARG A 35 -16.36 15.33 19.77
N VAL A 36 -15.50 14.74 18.92
CA VAL A 36 -14.06 15.05 18.87
C VAL A 36 -13.81 16.50 18.46
N ILE A 37 -14.50 17.00 17.43
CA ILE A 37 -14.42 18.41 17.00
C ILE A 37 -14.79 19.35 18.16
N LYS A 38 -15.86 19.08 18.89
CA LYS A 38 -16.26 19.89 20.05
C LYS A 38 -15.21 19.86 21.17
N LYS A 39 -14.58 18.69 21.40
CA LYS A 39 -13.58 18.51 22.46
C LYS A 39 -12.27 19.24 22.18
N TYR A 40 -11.82 19.26 20.92
CA TYR A 40 -10.49 19.72 20.58
C TYR A 40 -10.43 21.00 19.76
N ASN A 41 -11.57 21.42 19.20
CA ASN A 41 -11.69 22.61 18.32
C ASN A 41 -10.51 22.71 17.33
N PRO A 42 -10.32 21.71 16.45
CA PRO A 42 -9.14 21.66 15.58
C PRO A 42 -9.18 22.75 14.52
N ASP A 43 -7.99 23.18 14.08
CA ASP A 43 -7.83 24.16 12.99
C ASP A 43 -8.01 23.49 11.63
N ILE A 44 -7.50 22.26 11.50
CA ILE A 44 -7.50 21.48 10.28
C ILE A 44 -7.91 20.06 10.63
N ILE A 45 -8.68 19.44 9.77
CA ILE A 45 -8.97 17.99 9.81
C ILE A 45 -8.32 17.36 8.60
N HIS A 46 -7.37 16.44 8.81
CA HIS A 46 -6.78 15.62 7.76
C HIS A 46 -7.41 14.23 7.84
N ALA A 47 -8.30 13.95 6.90
CA ALA A 47 -9.05 12.71 6.84
C ALA A 47 -8.40 11.73 5.87
N HIS A 48 -8.16 10.51 6.34
CA HIS A 48 -7.56 9.44 5.55
C HIS A 48 -8.64 8.49 5.03
N ASP A 49 -8.60 8.20 3.73
CA ASP A 49 -9.54 7.41 2.96
C ASP A 49 -10.97 7.99 2.83
N PHE A 50 -11.77 7.37 1.95
CA PHE A 50 -13.06 7.88 1.51
C PHE A 50 -14.08 8.02 2.65
N THR A 51 -14.21 7.00 3.50
CA THR A 51 -15.22 6.99 4.57
C THR A 51 -14.95 8.10 5.59
N ALA A 52 -13.70 8.23 6.04
CA ALA A 52 -13.30 9.28 6.96
C ALA A 52 -13.47 10.65 6.31
N SER A 53 -13.07 10.81 5.04
CA SER A 53 -13.22 12.06 4.29
C SER A 53 -14.67 12.53 4.21
N ILE A 54 -15.61 11.67 3.83
CA ILE A 54 -17.04 12.00 3.75
C ILE A 54 -17.57 12.41 5.12
N ILE A 55 -17.32 11.61 6.17
CA ILE A 55 -17.83 11.86 7.51
C ILE A 55 -17.23 13.17 8.07
N CYS A 56 -15.94 13.41 7.90
CA CYS A 56 -15.28 14.65 8.32
C CYS A 56 -15.84 15.86 7.58
N ALA A 57 -16.03 15.79 6.26
CA ALA A 57 -16.61 16.88 5.48
C ALA A 57 -18.04 17.27 5.93
N VAL A 58 -18.87 16.26 6.28
CA VAL A 58 -20.21 16.51 6.78
C VAL A 58 -20.20 17.08 8.19
N SER A 59 -19.21 16.73 9.00
CA SER A 59 -19.10 17.12 10.41
C SER A 59 -18.44 18.47 10.64
N ALA A 60 -17.55 18.90 9.76
CA ALA A 60 -16.55 19.95 9.99
C ALA A 60 -17.06 21.39 9.89
N LYS A 61 -18.33 21.64 9.49
CA LYS A 61 -18.89 23.00 9.32
C LYS A 61 -17.91 23.99 8.63
N LYS A 62 -17.20 24.82 9.41
CA LYS A 62 -16.26 25.87 8.92
C LYS A 62 -14.78 25.45 9.01
N ILE A 63 -14.46 24.26 9.53
CA ILE A 63 -13.09 23.80 9.69
C ILE A 63 -12.56 23.33 8.32
N SER A 64 -11.31 23.65 7.99
CA SER A 64 -10.66 23.19 6.78
C SER A 64 -10.46 21.67 6.81
N VAL A 65 -10.91 20.96 5.77
CA VAL A 65 -10.77 19.52 5.62
C VAL A 65 -9.87 19.19 4.45
N ILE A 66 -8.90 18.32 4.68
CA ILE A 66 -8.08 17.66 3.68
C ILE A 66 -8.61 16.23 3.55
N SER A 67 -8.83 15.78 2.32
CA SER A 67 -9.11 14.38 2.00
C SER A 67 -7.85 13.73 1.46
N HIS A 68 -7.30 12.70 2.12
CA HIS A 68 -6.11 11.98 1.69
C HIS A 68 -6.46 10.53 1.37
N ILE A 69 -6.32 10.16 0.10
CA ILE A 69 -6.76 8.87 -0.43
C ILE A 69 -5.55 7.98 -0.66
N HIS A 70 -5.57 6.81 -0.02
CA HIS A 70 -4.49 5.83 -0.05
C HIS A 70 -4.75 4.63 -0.96
N ASN A 71 -5.97 4.47 -1.46
CA ASN A 71 -6.37 3.32 -2.26
C ASN A 71 -7.23 3.71 -3.46
N ASN A 72 -7.06 2.97 -4.57
CA ASN A 72 -7.93 3.03 -5.74
C ASN A 72 -9.04 2.01 -5.56
N CYS A 73 -10.22 2.45 -5.15
CA CYS A 73 -11.35 1.54 -5.04
C CYS A 73 -12.04 1.38 -6.39
N PRO A 74 -12.38 0.15 -6.84
CA PRO A 74 -13.02 -0.10 -8.14
C PRO A 74 -14.34 0.65 -8.37
N TRP A 75 -15.04 1.04 -7.30
CA TRP A 75 -16.28 1.80 -7.39
C TRP A 75 -16.06 3.26 -7.82
N LEU A 76 -14.84 3.81 -7.73
CA LEU A 76 -14.51 5.16 -8.20
C LEU A 76 -14.72 5.33 -9.70
N LYS A 77 -14.51 4.26 -10.47
CA LYS A 77 -14.72 4.20 -11.92
C LYS A 77 -16.19 4.08 -12.32
N LYS A 78 -17.09 3.88 -11.34
CA LYS A 78 -18.51 3.60 -11.59
C LYS A 78 -19.40 4.67 -11.00
N PHE A 79 -20.49 4.97 -11.68
CA PHE A 79 -21.55 5.81 -11.11
C PHE A 79 -22.35 4.99 -10.08
N CYS A 80 -22.11 5.25 -8.79
CA CYS A 80 -22.81 4.59 -7.70
C CYS A 80 -22.98 5.53 -6.50
N LEU A 81 -23.79 5.13 -5.52
CA LEU A 81 -24.05 5.96 -4.33
C LEU A 81 -22.78 6.39 -3.57
N LYS A 82 -21.76 5.51 -3.51
CA LYS A 82 -20.48 5.83 -2.85
C LYS A 82 -19.71 6.91 -3.61
N THR A 83 -19.63 6.77 -4.94
CA THR A 83 -18.97 7.74 -5.82
C THR A 83 -19.66 9.09 -5.77
N LEU A 84 -21.01 9.10 -5.79
CA LEU A 84 -21.79 10.31 -5.69
C LEU A 84 -21.62 10.99 -4.32
N ALA A 85 -21.68 10.22 -3.23
CA ALA A 85 -21.50 10.74 -1.87
C ALA A 85 -20.11 11.39 -1.70
N TYR A 86 -19.04 10.73 -2.20
CA TYR A 86 -17.70 11.31 -2.19
C TYR A 86 -17.62 12.56 -3.07
N GLY A 87 -18.14 12.52 -4.30
CA GLY A 87 -18.17 13.65 -5.23
C GLY A 87 -18.86 14.88 -4.64
N MET A 88 -20.01 14.72 -3.98
CA MET A 88 -20.70 15.82 -3.29
C MET A 88 -19.87 16.43 -2.15
N THR A 89 -19.05 15.63 -1.47
CA THR A 89 -18.20 16.15 -0.39
C THR A 89 -16.92 16.81 -0.90
N CYS A 90 -16.49 16.55 -2.14
CA CYS A 90 -15.28 17.15 -2.73
C CYS A 90 -15.34 18.69 -2.79
N PHE A 91 -16.54 19.28 -2.86
CA PHE A 91 -16.69 20.74 -2.79
C PHE A 91 -16.21 21.33 -1.46
N LYS A 92 -16.27 20.56 -0.37
CA LYS A 92 -15.88 21.00 0.99
C LYS A 92 -14.39 20.84 1.29
N TYR A 93 -13.67 20.00 0.54
CA TYR A 93 -12.24 19.83 0.77
C TYR A 93 -11.46 21.05 0.28
N LYS A 94 -10.48 21.46 1.07
CA LYS A 94 -9.49 22.46 0.65
C LYS A 94 -8.46 21.84 -0.28
N TYR A 95 -7.98 20.64 0.07
CA TYR A 95 -7.11 19.83 -0.75
C TYR A 95 -7.60 18.38 -0.79
N MET A 96 -7.37 17.75 -1.92
CA MET A 96 -7.54 16.31 -2.15
C MET A 96 -6.15 15.76 -2.42
N LEU A 97 -5.61 14.99 -1.49
CA LEU A 97 -4.31 14.36 -1.60
C LEU A 97 -4.46 12.94 -2.08
N GLY A 98 -3.65 12.52 -3.03
CA GLY A 98 -3.58 11.15 -3.53
C GLY A 98 -2.16 10.59 -3.41
N VAL A 99 -2.05 9.29 -3.16
CA VAL A 99 -0.76 8.61 -3.10
C VAL A 99 -0.18 8.29 -4.47
N SER A 100 -0.99 8.38 -5.53
CA SER A 100 -0.61 8.23 -6.94
C SER A 100 -1.59 8.96 -7.83
N ASP A 101 -1.20 9.26 -9.09
CA ASP A 101 -2.06 9.91 -10.09
C ASP A 101 -3.33 9.08 -10.37
N SER A 102 -3.20 7.75 -10.39
CA SER A 102 -4.29 6.83 -10.64
C SER A 102 -5.49 6.99 -9.68
N VAL A 103 -5.28 7.51 -8.46
CA VAL A 103 -6.37 7.79 -7.51
C VAL A 103 -7.37 8.78 -8.10
N PHE A 104 -6.89 9.81 -8.81
CA PHE A 104 -7.73 10.87 -9.39
C PHE A 104 -8.14 10.56 -10.82
N GLU A 105 -7.28 9.93 -11.62
CA GLU A 105 -7.58 9.49 -12.99
C GLU A 105 -8.73 8.47 -13.01
N GLU A 106 -8.78 7.60 -12.01
CA GLU A 106 -9.84 6.59 -11.87
C GLU A 106 -11.14 7.15 -11.29
N PHE A 107 -11.14 8.33 -10.70
CA PHE A 107 -12.34 8.96 -10.15
C PHE A 107 -13.15 9.65 -11.25
N ILE A 108 -14.36 9.15 -11.54
CA ILE A 108 -15.19 9.66 -12.65
C ILE A 108 -15.50 11.17 -12.57
N PHE A 109 -15.44 11.77 -11.38
CA PHE A 109 -15.60 13.21 -11.15
C PHE A 109 -14.29 13.96 -10.95
N GLY A 110 -13.13 13.30 -11.01
CA GLY A 110 -11.81 13.87 -10.72
C GLY A 110 -11.56 15.17 -11.47
N ARG A 111 -11.81 15.19 -12.78
CA ARG A 111 -11.61 16.38 -13.62
C ARG A 111 -12.28 17.67 -13.11
N PHE A 112 -13.41 17.56 -12.39
CA PHE A 112 -14.09 18.72 -11.81
C PHE A 112 -13.34 19.30 -10.62
N PHE A 113 -12.46 18.53 -10.01
CA PHE A 113 -11.74 18.92 -8.78
C PHE A 113 -10.23 19.03 -8.96
N ALA A 114 -9.71 18.95 -10.18
CA ALA A 114 -8.28 18.96 -10.51
C ALA A 114 -7.49 20.09 -9.83
N LYS A 115 -8.08 21.28 -9.63
CA LYS A 115 -7.43 22.40 -8.92
C LYS A 115 -7.17 22.13 -7.43
N LYS A 116 -7.83 21.15 -6.82
CA LYS A 116 -7.67 20.78 -5.41
C LYS A 116 -6.78 19.55 -5.23
N GLU A 117 -6.47 18.85 -6.30
CA GLU A 117 -5.71 17.61 -6.31
C GLU A 117 -4.22 17.87 -6.14
N LYS A 118 -3.57 17.07 -5.32
CA LYS A 118 -2.12 17.05 -5.15
C LYS A 118 -1.66 15.62 -4.93
N ILE A 119 -0.65 15.20 -5.67
CA ILE A 119 0.01 13.92 -5.44
C ILE A 119 1.09 14.13 -4.39
N VAL A 120 1.02 13.37 -3.30
CA VAL A 120 2.00 13.43 -2.21
C VAL A 120 2.74 12.11 -2.01
N GLY A 121 2.31 11.04 -2.68
CA GLY A 121 2.89 9.71 -2.52
C GLY A 121 2.68 9.14 -1.12
N ASN A 122 3.48 8.14 -0.78
CA ASN A 122 3.61 7.63 0.57
C ASN A 122 5.00 8.00 1.14
N PRO A 123 5.15 8.16 2.46
CA PRO A 123 6.45 8.37 3.07
C PRO A 123 7.29 7.09 2.95
N ILE A 124 8.47 7.20 2.35
CA ILE A 124 9.40 6.11 2.15
C ILE A 124 10.70 6.46 2.86
N ASP A 125 11.14 5.55 3.72
CA ASP A 125 12.39 5.60 4.48
C ASP A 125 13.15 4.30 4.22
N THR A 126 13.99 4.31 3.19
CA THR A 126 14.77 3.13 2.77
C THR A 126 15.77 2.70 3.83
N SER A 127 16.31 3.64 4.60
CA SER A 127 17.26 3.35 5.68
C SER A 127 16.61 2.55 6.79
N LYS A 128 15.38 2.89 7.16
CA LYS A 128 14.60 2.15 8.16
C LYS A 128 14.29 0.73 7.72
N ILE A 129 13.93 0.52 6.45
CA ILE A 129 13.65 -0.81 5.88
C ILE A 129 14.90 -1.69 5.98
N LYS A 130 16.08 -1.17 5.57
CA LYS A 130 17.36 -1.88 5.66
C LYS A 130 17.71 -2.24 7.11
N LEU A 131 17.59 -1.30 8.03
CA LEU A 131 17.84 -1.53 9.45
C LEU A 131 16.94 -2.63 10.03
N LEU A 132 15.66 -2.65 9.66
CA LEU A 132 14.71 -3.67 10.10
C LEU A 132 15.04 -5.06 9.50
N ALA A 133 15.53 -5.11 8.27
CA ALA A 133 16.00 -6.34 7.65
C ALA A 133 17.26 -6.90 8.33
N GLU A 134 18.25 -6.05 8.62
CA GLU A 134 19.49 -6.40 9.32
C GLU A 134 19.23 -6.91 10.74
N ASN A 135 18.29 -6.30 11.45
CA ASN A 135 17.91 -6.71 12.80
C ASN A 135 16.99 -7.96 12.84
N SER A 136 16.64 -8.51 11.71
CA SER A 136 15.86 -9.74 11.65
C SER A 136 16.74 -10.97 11.82
N LYS A 137 16.25 -11.95 12.59
CA LYS A 137 16.94 -13.24 12.81
C LYS A 137 16.50 -14.32 11.80
N SER A 138 15.83 -13.97 10.71
CA SER A 138 15.38 -14.95 9.73
C SER A 138 16.55 -15.34 8.80
N PHE A 139 16.80 -16.65 8.70
CA PHE A 139 17.77 -17.24 7.78
C PHE A 139 17.08 -18.07 6.66
N GLU A 140 15.76 -18.09 6.65
CA GLU A 140 14.98 -18.84 5.67
C GLU A 140 15.11 -18.19 4.30
N LYS A 141 15.39 -18.99 3.28
CA LYS A 141 15.54 -18.53 1.90
C LYS A 141 14.37 -19.04 1.06
N TYR A 142 13.84 -18.16 0.22
CA TYR A 142 12.77 -18.49 -0.71
C TYR A 142 13.07 -17.91 -2.09
N ASP A 143 12.58 -18.57 -3.11
CA ASP A 143 12.71 -18.06 -4.48
C ASP A 143 11.69 -16.96 -4.72
N VAL A 144 10.43 -17.16 -4.31
CA VAL A 144 9.35 -16.19 -4.57
C VAL A 144 8.59 -15.85 -3.29
N THR A 145 8.38 -14.55 -3.05
CA THR A 145 7.62 -14.05 -1.91
C THR A 145 6.35 -13.30 -2.35
N PHE A 146 5.24 -13.61 -1.68
CA PHE A 146 4.06 -12.77 -1.60
C PHE A 146 4.04 -12.09 -0.23
N LEU A 147 3.92 -10.77 -0.22
CA LEU A 147 3.76 -9.99 1.02
C LEU A 147 2.51 -9.11 0.91
N GLY A 148 1.54 -9.33 1.80
CA GLY A 148 0.33 -8.53 1.83
C GLY A 148 -0.87 -9.24 2.42
N ARG A 149 -1.98 -8.52 2.57
CA ARG A 149 -3.22 -9.10 3.08
C ARG A 149 -3.73 -10.21 2.15
N LEU A 150 -4.22 -11.28 2.73
CA LEU A 150 -4.88 -12.34 1.96
C LEU A 150 -6.34 -11.93 1.66
N SER A 151 -6.49 -11.04 0.67
CA SER A 151 -7.74 -10.39 0.31
C SER A 151 -7.88 -10.25 -1.21
N GLN A 152 -9.09 -9.97 -1.70
CA GLN A 152 -9.37 -9.91 -3.14
C GLN A 152 -8.47 -8.92 -3.89
N GLU A 153 -8.18 -7.76 -3.27
CA GLU A 153 -7.32 -6.75 -3.89
C GLU A 153 -5.89 -7.24 -4.14
N LYS A 154 -5.34 -8.07 -3.25
CA LYS A 154 -3.97 -8.61 -3.37
C LYS A 154 -3.89 -9.91 -4.16
N ASN A 155 -5.05 -10.54 -4.39
CA ASN A 155 -5.19 -11.72 -5.24
C ASN A 155 -4.26 -12.90 -4.87
N PRO A 156 -4.26 -13.35 -3.59
CA PRO A 156 -3.37 -14.41 -3.13
C PRO A 156 -3.60 -15.76 -3.83
N LEU A 157 -4.82 -16.01 -4.34
CA LEU A 157 -5.14 -17.23 -5.09
C LEU A 157 -4.38 -17.27 -6.42
N GLU A 158 -4.24 -16.13 -7.10
CA GLU A 158 -3.45 -16.07 -8.32
C GLU A 158 -1.95 -16.27 -8.07
N PHE A 159 -1.44 -15.83 -6.93
CA PHE A 159 -0.07 -16.17 -6.52
C PHE A 159 0.12 -17.69 -6.46
N VAL A 160 -0.82 -18.43 -5.85
CA VAL A 160 -0.77 -19.90 -5.79
C VAL A 160 -0.77 -20.51 -7.20
N ASN A 161 -1.61 -19.99 -8.11
CA ASN A 161 -1.66 -20.43 -9.52
C ASN A 161 -0.33 -20.19 -10.24
N ILE A 162 0.29 -19.01 -10.03
CA ILE A 162 1.60 -18.66 -10.60
C ILE A 162 2.67 -19.65 -10.10
N ILE A 163 2.74 -19.90 -8.80
CA ILE A 163 3.71 -20.84 -8.24
C ILE A 163 3.48 -22.27 -8.78
N TYR A 164 2.24 -22.69 -8.94
CA TYR A 164 1.93 -23.97 -9.57
C TYR A 164 2.46 -24.07 -11.00
N LYS A 165 2.29 -23.00 -11.80
CA LYS A 165 2.81 -22.95 -13.18
C LYS A 165 4.35 -22.96 -13.22
N ILE A 166 5.01 -22.23 -12.31
CA ILE A 166 6.46 -22.22 -12.17
C ILE A 166 6.97 -23.62 -11.80
N ASN A 167 6.34 -24.26 -10.79
CA ASN A 167 6.74 -25.56 -10.30
C ASN A 167 6.63 -26.67 -11.37
N LYS A 168 5.81 -26.48 -12.39
CA LYS A 168 5.79 -27.38 -13.57
C LYS A 168 7.00 -27.20 -14.50
N LYS A 169 7.68 -26.05 -14.44
CA LYS A 169 8.83 -25.73 -15.29
C LYS A 169 10.16 -25.94 -14.56
N MET A 170 10.20 -25.68 -13.24
CA MET A 170 11.42 -25.80 -12.43
C MET A 170 11.08 -25.97 -10.95
N SER A 171 11.99 -26.53 -10.16
CA SER A 171 11.84 -26.55 -8.69
C SER A 171 11.85 -25.12 -8.15
N VAL A 172 10.92 -24.82 -7.26
CA VAL A 172 10.74 -23.48 -6.67
C VAL A 172 10.29 -23.59 -5.21
N THR A 173 10.71 -22.63 -4.39
CA THR A 173 10.23 -22.43 -3.02
C THR A 173 9.55 -21.07 -2.91
N ALA A 174 8.42 -21.03 -2.24
CA ALA A 174 7.65 -19.80 -2.10
C ALA A 174 7.15 -19.58 -0.67
N VAL A 175 7.00 -18.30 -0.31
CA VAL A 175 6.43 -17.91 0.97
C VAL A 175 5.33 -16.88 0.79
N MET A 176 4.27 -17.00 1.59
CA MET A 176 3.22 -16.01 1.70
C MET A 176 3.20 -15.44 3.12
N ILE A 177 3.38 -14.13 3.21
CA ILE A 177 3.42 -13.38 4.47
C ILE A 177 2.22 -12.44 4.53
N GLY A 178 1.39 -12.61 5.54
CA GLY A 178 0.18 -11.85 5.78
C GLY A 178 -1.00 -12.75 6.15
N ASP A 179 -2.10 -12.12 6.51
CA ASP A 179 -3.36 -12.76 6.84
C ASP A 179 -4.53 -12.08 6.11
N GLY A 180 -5.72 -12.61 6.24
CA GLY A 180 -6.91 -12.00 5.66
C GLY A 180 -8.03 -12.98 5.38
N LYS A 181 -9.11 -12.43 4.81
CA LYS A 181 -10.38 -13.16 4.62
C LYS A 181 -10.26 -14.38 3.69
N LEU A 182 -9.29 -14.40 2.79
CA LEU A 182 -9.07 -15.50 1.84
C LEU A 182 -8.09 -16.57 2.36
N GLN A 183 -7.70 -16.53 3.63
CA GLN A 183 -6.70 -17.44 4.18
C GLN A 183 -7.10 -18.91 4.03
N GLU A 184 -8.35 -19.27 4.33
CA GLU A 184 -8.82 -20.66 4.22
C GLU A 184 -8.95 -21.10 2.75
N GLU A 185 -9.35 -20.19 1.86
CA GLU A 185 -9.41 -20.47 0.42
C GLU A 185 -8.00 -20.71 -0.15
N VAL A 186 -7.02 -19.91 0.30
CA VAL A 186 -5.61 -20.09 -0.08
C VAL A 186 -5.08 -21.46 0.38
N LYS A 187 -5.32 -21.86 1.64
CA LYS A 187 -4.92 -23.18 2.17
C LYS A 187 -5.53 -24.30 1.34
N THR A 188 -6.84 -24.23 1.12
CA THR A 188 -7.55 -25.24 0.32
C THR A 188 -6.99 -25.36 -1.10
N LEU A 189 -6.64 -24.23 -1.71
CA LEU A 189 -6.06 -24.23 -3.06
C LEU A 189 -4.65 -24.84 -3.09
N ILE A 190 -3.81 -24.51 -2.10
CA ILE A 190 -2.47 -25.10 -1.92
C ILE A 190 -2.56 -26.63 -1.78
N GLU A 191 -3.49 -27.13 -0.96
CA GLU A 191 -3.72 -28.57 -0.78
C GLU A 191 -4.21 -29.23 -2.06
N LYS A 192 -5.20 -28.65 -2.73
CA LYS A 192 -5.74 -29.14 -4.00
C LYS A 192 -4.69 -29.24 -5.11
N MET A 193 -3.71 -28.33 -5.10
CA MET A 193 -2.62 -28.30 -6.08
C MET A 193 -1.37 -29.06 -5.63
N HIS A 194 -1.39 -29.71 -4.46
CA HIS A 194 -0.26 -30.44 -3.87
C HIS A 194 1.00 -29.58 -3.69
N LEU A 195 0.82 -28.32 -3.22
CA LEU A 195 1.90 -27.34 -3.06
C LEU A 195 2.32 -27.13 -1.59
N GLN A 196 1.90 -27.98 -0.64
CA GLN A 196 2.13 -27.81 0.80
C GLN A 196 3.61 -27.78 1.20
N ASN A 197 4.46 -28.46 0.41
CA ASN A 197 5.91 -28.47 0.61
C ASN A 197 6.66 -27.38 -0.20
N ILE A 198 5.93 -26.57 -0.96
CA ILE A 198 6.46 -25.55 -1.87
C ILE A 198 6.11 -24.16 -1.39
N ILE A 199 4.84 -23.95 -0.97
CA ILE A 199 4.34 -22.66 -0.49
C ILE A 199 4.19 -22.71 1.02
N ILE A 200 4.95 -21.88 1.73
CA ILE A 200 4.88 -21.75 3.18
C ILE A 200 4.02 -20.54 3.56
N LEU A 201 2.99 -20.74 4.39
CA LEU A 201 2.16 -19.67 4.94
C LEU A 201 2.72 -19.24 6.29
N LYS A 202 3.18 -18.00 6.42
CA LYS A 202 3.75 -17.46 7.67
C LYS A 202 2.74 -16.68 8.54
N GLY A 203 1.57 -16.37 7.98
CA GLY A 203 0.63 -15.48 8.65
C GLY A 203 1.14 -14.05 8.72
N PHE A 204 0.53 -13.23 9.56
CA PHE A 204 0.96 -11.85 9.79
C PHE A 204 2.29 -11.81 10.53
N MET A 205 3.18 -10.92 10.10
CA MET A 205 4.47 -10.65 10.73
C MET A 205 4.66 -9.15 10.90
N ASP A 206 5.07 -8.71 12.11
CA ASP A 206 5.38 -7.29 12.38
C ASP A 206 6.62 -6.82 11.63
N ASN A 207 7.61 -7.70 11.46
CA ASN A 207 8.81 -7.43 10.67
C ASN A 207 9.04 -8.55 9.65
N PRO A 208 8.56 -8.39 8.42
CA PRO A 208 8.75 -9.37 7.34
C PRO A 208 10.09 -9.20 6.61
N TYR A 209 10.83 -8.13 6.89
CA TYR A 209 11.97 -7.72 6.05
C TYR A 209 13.14 -8.69 6.07
N GLY A 210 13.30 -9.49 7.13
CA GLY A 210 14.33 -10.52 7.15
C GLY A 210 14.07 -11.64 6.14
N ILE A 211 12.81 -12.09 6.02
CA ILE A 211 12.41 -13.06 4.99
C ILE A 211 12.51 -12.40 3.61
N LEU A 212 12.00 -11.18 3.49
CA LEU A 212 12.04 -10.44 2.23
C LEU A 212 13.50 -10.23 1.74
N ASN A 213 14.43 -9.96 2.66
CA ASN A 213 15.85 -9.84 2.32
C ASN A 213 16.49 -11.15 1.86
N ASN A 214 15.94 -12.29 2.26
CA ASN A 214 16.41 -13.62 1.89
C ASN A 214 15.61 -14.26 0.74
N THR A 215 14.75 -13.49 0.09
CA THR A 215 14.01 -13.91 -1.11
C THR A 215 14.72 -13.49 -2.39
N LYS A 216 14.47 -14.18 -3.52
CA LYS A 216 14.95 -13.73 -4.83
C LYS A 216 13.98 -12.74 -5.47
N VAL A 217 12.70 -13.08 -5.60
CA VAL A 217 11.72 -12.30 -6.37
C VAL A 217 10.48 -12.03 -5.51
N VAL A 218 9.93 -10.83 -5.62
CA VAL A 218 8.62 -10.49 -5.03
C VAL A 218 7.57 -10.48 -6.13
N CYS A 219 6.52 -11.26 -5.94
CA CYS A 219 5.40 -11.36 -6.86
C CYS A 219 4.16 -10.66 -6.30
N MET A 220 3.62 -9.70 -7.07
CA MET A 220 2.45 -8.90 -6.69
C MET A 220 1.34 -9.01 -7.75
N PRO A 221 0.52 -10.09 -7.75
CA PRO A 221 -0.54 -10.30 -8.74
C PRO A 221 -1.83 -9.55 -8.37
N SER A 222 -1.70 -8.34 -7.84
CA SER A 222 -2.82 -7.54 -7.34
C SER A 222 -3.85 -7.23 -8.41
N VAL A 223 -5.14 -7.19 -8.02
CA VAL A 223 -6.25 -6.72 -8.88
C VAL A 223 -6.36 -5.20 -8.85
N TRP A 224 -6.05 -4.58 -7.71
CA TRP A 224 -5.90 -3.12 -7.57
C TRP A 224 -4.93 -2.77 -6.45
N GLU A 225 -4.29 -1.63 -6.61
CA GLU A 225 -3.28 -1.11 -5.68
C GLU A 225 -3.37 0.41 -5.64
N GLY A 226 -3.26 1.01 -4.47
CA GLY A 226 -3.18 2.47 -4.35
C GLY A 226 -1.80 2.98 -4.78
N PHE A 227 -0.79 2.60 -4.02
CA PHE A 227 0.60 2.95 -4.28
C PHE A 227 1.46 1.71 -4.57
N GLY A 228 1.54 0.78 -3.64
CA GLY A 228 2.38 -0.43 -3.76
C GLY A 228 3.61 -0.36 -2.85
N LEU A 229 3.44 -0.05 -1.55
CA LEU A 229 4.55 0.03 -0.59
C LEU A 229 5.42 -1.22 -0.58
N VAL A 230 4.80 -2.41 -0.69
CA VAL A 230 5.53 -3.69 -0.74
C VAL A 230 6.53 -3.75 -1.90
N ALA A 231 6.19 -3.15 -3.06
CA ALA A 231 7.14 -3.07 -4.17
C ALA A 231 8.35 -2.24 -3.77
N VAL A 232 8.16 -1.07 -3.15
CA VAL A 232 9.28 -0.22 -2.71
C VAL A 232 10.11 -0.90 -1.62
N GLU A 233 9.47 -1.59 -0.68
CA GLU A 233 10.14 -2.38 0.36
C GLU A 233 11.03 -3.47 -0.26
N ALA A 234 10.53 -4.19 -1.25
CA ALA A 234 11.29 -5.19 -1.99
C ALA A 234 12.48 -4.57 -2.74
N LEU A 235 12.24 -3.50 -3.52
CA LEU A 235 13.28 -2.80 -4.26
C LEU A 235 14.38 -2.25 -3.34
N THR A 236 14.01 -1.76 -2.15
CA THR A 236 14.96 -1.28 -1.13
C THR A 236 15.95 -2.36 -0.70
N LEU A 237 15.50 -3.60 -0.66
CA LEU A 237 16.31 -4.78 -0.33
C LEU A 237 16.96 -5.45 -1.57
N GLY A 238 16.93 -4.77 -2.70
CA GLY A 238 17.50 -5.29 -3.95
C GLY A 238 16.73 -6.47 -4.53
N LYS A 239 15.43 -6.60 -4.23
CA LYS A 239 14.63 -7.71 -4.75
C LYS A 239 13.83 -7.25 -5.97
N PRO A 240 14.03 -7.86 -7.14
CA PRO A 240 13.22 -7.60 -8.32
C PRO A 240 11.73 -7.86 -8.01
N VAL A 241 10.87 -7.02 -8.58
CA VAL A 241 9.42 -7.11 -8.40
C VAL A 241 8.76 -7.44 -9.73
N VAL A 242 7.93 -8.50 -9.73
CA VAL A 242 7.07 -8.83 -10.86
C VAL A 242 5.62 -8.62 -10.45
N ALA A 243 4.94 -7.70 -11.12
CA ALA A 243 3.65 -7.22 -10.65
C ALA A 243 2.64 -7.00 -11.78
N SER A 244 1.35 -7.06 -11.45
CA SER A 244 0.26 -6.69 -12.34
C SER A 244 0.27 -5.19 -12.67
N ARG A 245 -0.25 -4.81 -13.87
CA ARG A 245 -0.41 -3.41 -14.30
C ARG A 245 -1.62 -2.76 -13.65
N VAL A 246 -1.51 -2.42 -12.36
CA VAL A 246 -2.61 -1.81 -11.61
C VAL A 246 -2.13 -0.68 -10.69
N GLY A 247 -2.97 0.34 -10.54
CA GLY A 247 -2.77 1.45 -9.60
C GLY A 247 -1.42 2.13 -9.73
N GLY A 248 -0.72 2.31 -8.61
CA GLY A 248 0.60 2.95 -8.55
C GLY A 248 1.78 2.07 -8.96
N LEU A 249 1.58 0.74 -9.15
CA LEU A 249 2.69 -0.20 -9.46
C LEU A 249 3.49 0.16 -10.71
N PRO A 250 2.89 0.61 -11.85
CA PRO A 250 3.64 1.05 -13.01
C PRO A 250 4.54 2.27 -12.76
N GLY A 251 4.20 3.10 -11.77
CA GLY A 251 5.05 4.23 -11.35
C GLY A 251 6.24 3.82 -10.47
N ILE A 252 6.22 2.61 -9.91
CA ILE A 252 7.26 2.08 -9.02
C ILE A 252 8.19 1.13 -9.77
N VAL A 253 7.63 0.10 -10.40
CA VAL A 253 8.37 -0.96 -11.07
C VAL A 253 8.55 -0.63 -12.55
N ASN A 254 9.79 -0.68 -13.02
CA ASN A 254 10.15 -0.51 -14.42
C ASN A 254 11.09 -1.64 -14.88
N GLU A 255 11.48 -1.63 -16.14
CA GLU A 255 12.32 -2.67 -16.73
C GLU A 255 13.73 -2.78 -16.12
N SER A 256 14.21 -1.81 -15.35
CA SER A 256 15.49 -1.92 -14.66
C SER A 256 15.41 -2.77 -13.38
N CYS A 257 14.25 -2.83 -12.72
CA CYS A 257 14.10 -3.39 -11.38
C CYS A 257 13.06 -4.51 -11.26
N GLY A 258 12.47 -4.92 -12.37
CA GLY A 258 11.43 -5.94 -12.40
C GLY A 258 10.63 -5.88 -13.69
N ARG A 259 9.36 -6.25 -13.63
CA ARG A 259 8.44 -6.15 -14.77
C ARG A 259 7.00 -5.90 -14.33
N ILE A 260 6.31 -5.06 -15.08
CA ILE A 260 4.86 -4.88 -15.01
C ILE A 260 4.20 -5.71 -16.11
N CYS A 261 3.32 -6.60 -15.73
CA CYS A 261 2.67 -7.58 -16.59
C CYS A 261 1.17 -7.35 -16.68
N ASP A 262 0.58 -7.65 -17.82
CA ASP A 262 -0.87 -7.59 -18.05
C ASP A 262 -1.54 -8.94 -17.80
N LEU A 263 -0.80 -10.03 -17.99
CA LEU A 263 -1.29 -11.40 -17.86
C LEU A 263 -0.49 -12.21 -16.83
N SER A 264 -1.15 -13.15 -16.18
CA SER A 264 -0.54 -14.08 -15.21
C SER A 264 0.57 -14.94 -15.81
N ASP A 265 0.46 -15.32 -17.09
CA ASP A 265 1.49 -16.09 -17.77
C ASP A 265 2.77 -15.28 -17.97
N GLU A 266 2.65 -13.98 -18.25
CA GLU A 266 3.81 -13.06 -18.31
C GLU A 266 4.51 -12.94 -16.96
N ILE A 267 3.76 -12.90 -15.84
CA ILE A 267 4.33 -12.93 -14.50
C ILE A 267 5.10 -14.23 -14.28
N THR A 268 4.49 -15.37 -14.67
CA THR A 268 5.12 -16.69 -14.54
C THR A 268 6.43 -16.76 -15.33
N ASP A 269 6.44 -16.33 -16.59
CA ASP A 269 7.59 -16.39 -17.47
C ASP A 269 8.72 -15.47 -17.01
N GLU A 270 8.39 -14.26 -16.55
CA GLU A 270 9.39 -13.32 -16.00
C GLU A 270 10.03 -13.87 -14.73
N ILE A 271 9.26 -14.46 -13.81
CA ILE A 271 9.81 -15.08 -12.60
C ILE A 271 10.72 -16.25 -12.95
N VAL A 272 10.33 -17.11 -13.90
CA VAL A 272 11.18 -18.20 -14.40
C VAL A 272 12.49 -17.66 -14.97
N SER A 273 12.45 -16.59 -15.75
CA SER A 273 13.65 -15.95 -16.32
C SER A 273 14.58 -15.42 -15.22
N LEU A 274 14.02 -14.75 -14.20
CA LEU A 274 14.78 -14.23 -13.03
C LEU A 274 15.42 -15.35 -12.20
N LEU A 275 14.78 -16.52 -12.12
CA LEU A 275 15.30 -17.65 -11.33
C LEU A 275 16.29 -18.52 -12.10
N SER A 276 16.27 -18.48 -13.45
CA SER A 276 17.09 -19.33 -14.32
C SER A 276 18.34 -18.65 -14.88
N ASP A 277 18.40 -17.31 -14.86
CA ASP A 277 19.51 -16.51 -15.39
C ASP A 277 20.07 -15.58 -14.29
N ASP A 278 21.20 -15.99 -13.71
CA ASP A 278 21.84 -15.24 -12.63
C ASP A 278 22.29 -13.83 -13.06
N LEU A 279 22.77 -13.66 -14.30
CA LEU A 279 23.19 -12.35 -14.82
C LEU A 279 21.99 -11.42 -15.01
N TYR A 280 20.88 -11.97 -15.49
CA TYR A 280 19.62 -11.22 -15.59
C TYR A 280 19.11 -10.80 -14.21
N TYR A 281 19.14 -11.72 -13.24
CA TYR A 281 18.78 -11.46 -11.86
C TYR A 281 19.64 -10.36 -11.24
N GLU A 282 20.96 -10.47 -11.32
CA GLU A 282 21.89 -9.48 -10.75
C GLU A 282 21.65 -8.08 -11.31
N ARG A 283 21.47 -7.96 -12.62
CA ARG A 283 21.16 -6.68 -13.26
C ARG A 283 19.86 -6.07 -12.72
N LYS A 284 18.79 -6.87 -12.59
CA LYS A 284 17.50 -6.40 -12.05
C LYS A 284 17.61 -6.07 -10.55
N SER A 285 18.39 -6.82 -9.79
CA SER A 285 18.65 -6.57 -8.37
C SER A 285 19.40 -5.25 -8.15
N LEU A 286 20.42 -4.95 -8.92
CA LEU A 286 21.11 -3.65 -8.88
C LEU A 286 20.17 -2.52 -9.27
N GLY A 287 19.39 -2.69 -10.34
CA GLY A 287 18.37 -1.72 -10.75
C GLY A 287 17.30 -1.49 -9.68
N ALA A 288 16.94 -2.51 -8.90
CA ALA A 288 16.01 -2.39 -7.78
C ALA A 288 16.55 -1.46 -6.70
N ILE A 289 17.83 -1.60 -6.32
CA ILE A 289 18.47 -0.73 -5.33
C ILE A 289 18.50 0.74 -5.80
N GLU A 290 18.85 0.98 -7.05
CA GLU A 290 18.91 2.34 -7.61
C GLU A 290 17.50 2.94 -7.66
N ARG A 291 16.50 2.16 -8.11
CA ARG A 291 15.10 2.60 -8.15
C ARG A 291 14.56 2.96 -6.78
N ALA A 292 14.89 2.19 -5.75
CA ALA A 292 14.48 2.49 -4.37
C ALA A 292 15.09 3.81 -3.86
N LYS A 293 16.34 4.12 -4.21
CA LYS A 293 16.98 5.41 -3.85
C LYS A 293 16.24 6.61 -4.43
N GLU A 294 15.77 6.50 -5.69
CA GLU A 294 14.98 7.55 -6.34
C GLU A 294 13.65 7.80 -5.62
N MET A 295 13.14 6.77 -4.94
CA MET A 295 11.85 6.81 -4.25
C MET A 295 11.96 7.19 -2.77
N ASP A 296 13.16 7.28 -2.20
CA ASP A 296 13.38 7.72 -0.83
C ASP A 296 12.98 9.19 -0.69
N ASN A 297 11.91 9.44 0.05
CA ASN A 297 11.29 10.77 0.05
C ASN A 297 10.80 11.24 1.42
N ILE A 298 11.19 10.56 2.50
CA ILE A 298 10.62 10.82 3.84
C ILE A 298 10.70 12.30 4.23
N GLU A 299 11.83 12.96 3.98
CA GLU A 299 12.01 14.38 4.31
C GLU A 299 11.14 15.28 3.42
N ALA A 300 11.13 15.03 2.11
CA ALA A 300 10.32 15.78 1.15
C ALA A 300 8.82 15.61 1.45
N TYR A 301 8.39 14.40 1.80
CA TYR A 301 7.01 14.13 2.23
C TYR A 301 6.62 14.96 3.47
N ILE A 302 7.45 14.92 4.52
CA ILE A 302 7.20 15.66 5.76
C ILE A 302 7.12 17.18 5.48
N LEU A 303 8.04 17.71 4.69
CA LEU A 303 8.05 19.14 4.31
C LEU A 303 6.82 19.50 3.48
N GLY A 304 6.42 18.66 2.54
CA GLY A 304 5.22 18.83 1.71
C GLY A 304 3.93 18.90 2.54
N ILE A 305 3.74 17.97 3.46
CA ILE A 305 2.57 17.95 4.36
C ILE A 305 2.60 19.17 5.31
N LYS A 306 3.75 19.50 5.88
CA LYS A 306 3.89 20.72 6.72
C LYS A 306 3.51 21.97 5.96
N LYS A 307 3.96 22.15 4.71
CA LYS A 307 3.61 23.28 3.87
C LYS A 307 2.10 23.38 3.66
N ILE A 308 1.43 22.26 3.35
CA ILE A 308 -0.02 22.24 3.19
C ILE A 308 -0.74 22.71 4.47
N TYR A 309 -0.28 22.28 5.65
CA TYR A 309 -0.88 22.74 6.91
C TYR A 309 -0.64 24.21 7.19
N VAL A 310 0.56 24.73 6.92
CA VAL A 310 0.88 26.14 7.08
C VAL A 310 0.05 27.02 6.14
N ASP A 311 -0.04 26.65 4.87
CA ASP A 311 -0.84 27.36 3.87
C ASP A 311 -2.32 27.46 4.30
N LEU A 312 -2.88 26.37 4.82
CA LEU A 312 -4.27 26.35 5.30
C LEU A 312 -4.47 27.14 6.59
N TYR A 313 -3.46 27.21 7.46
CA TYR A 313 -3.53 27.99 8.70
C TYR A 313 -3.47 29.49 8.44
N ILE A 314 -2.65 29.93 7.49
CA ILE A 314 -2.50 31.36 7.11
C ILE A 314 -3.75 31.86 6.36
N GLN A 315 -4.44 31.02 5.59
CA GLN A 315 -5.65 31.37 4.82
C GLN A 315 -6.94 31.45 5.66
N ARG A 316 -6.87 31.32 6.96
CA ARG A 316 -7.98 31.46 7.91
C ARG A 316 -8.30 32.92 8.21
#